data_5dc6a0b8d8517879d2635ff522beae79
#
_entry.id   5dc6a0b8d8517879d2635ff522beae79
#
_cell.length_a   1.000
_cell.length_b   1.000
_cell.length_c   1.000
_cell.angle_alpha   90.00
_cell.angle_beta   90.00
_cell.angle_gamma   90.00
#
_symmetry.space_group_name_H-M   'P 1'
#
loop_
_entity.id
_entity.type
_entity.pdbx_description
1 polymer ?
#
loop_
_entity_poly.entity_id
_entity_poly.type
_entity_poly.pdbx_seq_one_letter_code
_entity_poly.pdbx_strand_id
1 'polypeptide(L)'
;MVPPHQNIILCSTPHPPHHRLALHPRQQHLPNTSNLPHGDLSGPCRIWPSPCDPPNHDEETANTLPPANLVSLKLASARDTKLSPSFLSWDEVTTQCRLAGPLILGNLLTSLLQMISTTLVGHVGSIELSSASLTYSFCTVTGYSILMGMSGALETLCGQAFGAGEYGKVGLYLHRSIVVLNTVAVPVAISWLYIEQIYLAFGQDAQLASKAGAYGVLLIPTLFAVSFSFPLVKFLQAQRLVVPVFACFMMTLICHVPICWTLVFKSSLGYKGAALANSISSWLNTLLLSLYVGLSPKCAASRVPISRDTLQDVTGLLKIAVPAASMLCLEWWAYEVLVVISGFLSNPKLQAGVVAICVNSETLLYTIPGGMAAAVSTRVSNELGAGNPEAAHGAARVARVLALMEARALYRILQPRRLWMLCKLCFQGF
;
A
#
# COMPACT_ATOMS: atom_id res chain seq x y z
N MET A 1 -2.07 -0.87 -27.63
CA MET A 1 -2.75 0.17 -26.84
C MET A 1 -1.95 0.35 -25.58
N VAL A 2 -1.37 1.52 -25.41
CA VAL A 2 -0.53 1.89 -24.25
C VAL A 2 -1.48 2.22 -23.10
N PRO A 3 -1.32 1.69 -21.88
CA PRO A 3 -2.13 2.11 -20.74
C PRO A 3 -1.76 3.55 -20.34
N PRO A 4 -2.71 4.34 -19.88
CA PRO A 4 -2.48 5.72 -19.49
C PRO A 4 -1.62 5.82 -18.23
N HIS A 5 -0.76 6.80 -18.24
CA HIS A 5 0.17 7.18 -17.18
C HIS A 5 -0.48 7.25 -15.80
N GLN A 6 0.11 6.55 -14.83
CA GLN A 6 -0.13 6.82 -13.41
C GLN A 6 0.36 8.24 -13.11
N ASN A 7 -0.59 9.16 -12.96
CA ASN A 7 -0.32 10.50 -12.46
C ASN A 7 -0.06 10.42 -10.96
N ILE A 8 1.21 10.58 -10.59
CA ILE A 8 1.59 11.00 -9.25
C ILE A 8 0.96 12.39 -9.06
N ILE A 9 -0.09 12.47 -8.24
CA ILE A 9 -0.72 13.74 -7.89
C ILE A 9 0.26 14.52 -6.99
N LEU A 10 1.05 15.37 -7.65
CA LEU A 10 1.69 16.49 -6.99
C LEU A 10 0.61 17.55 -6.80
N CYS A 11 0.19 17.79 -5.57
CA CYS A 11 -0.58 18.97 -5.21
C CYS A 11 0.25 20.22 -5.54
N SER A 12 0.05 20.77 -6.73
CA SER A 12 0.46 22.13 -7.08
C SER A 12 -0.76 23.04 -6.95
N THR A 13 -0.70 23.95 -6.02
CA THR A 13 -1.62 25.09 -5.92
C THR A 13 -1.55 25.94 -7.19
N PRO A 14 -2.67 26.32 -7.81
CA PRO A 14 -2.65 27.20 -8.97
C PRO A 14 -2.39 28.65 -8.56
N HIS A 15 -1.33 29.25 -9.10
CA HIS A 15 -1.19 30.70 -9.18
C HIS A 15 -2.13 31.24 -10.27
N PRO A 16 -2.84 32.34 -10.08
CA PRO A 16 -3.67 32.95 -11.10
C PRO A 16 -2.80 33.68 -12.15
N PRO A 17 -3.26 33.74 -13.43
CA PRO A 17 -2.51 34.36 -14.50
C PRO A 17 -2.57 35.89 -14.45
N HIS A 18 -1.43 36.54 -14.67
CA HIS A 18 -1.31 37.97 -14.92
C HIS A 18 -1.94 38.34 -16.27
N HIS A 19 -3.05 39.04 -16.25
CA HIS A 19 -3.50 39.85 -17.39
C HIS A 19 -3.00 41.29 -17.22
N ARG A 20 -2.09 41.71 -18.11
CA ARG A 20 -1.80 43.12 -18.38
C ARG A 20 -2.92 43.69 -19.26
N LEU A 21 -3.57 44.72 -18.83
CA LEU A 21 -4.17 45.73 -19.72
C LEU A 21 -4.00 47.13 -19.08
N ALA A 22 -3.70 48.06 -19.99
CA ALA A 22 -3.18 49.36 -19.72
C ALA A 22 -4.28 50.44 -19.55
N LEU A 23 -3.93 51.46 -18.76
CA LEU A 23 -4.23 52.90 -18.91
C LEU A 23 -5.70 53.39 -18.87
N HIS A 24 -6.12 54.14 -17.93
CA HIS A 24 -6.16 55.64 -17.90
C HIS A 24 -6.72 56.18 -16.57
N PRO A 25 -6.34 57.43 -16.17
CA PRO A 25 -6.61 57.96 -14.86
C PRO A 25 -7.88 58.84 -14.83
N ARG A 26 -8.62 58.79 -13.72
CA ARG A 26 -9.51 59.92 -13.34
C ARG A 26 -9.42 60.14 -11.83
N GLN A 27 -8.96 61.36 -11.52
CA GLN A 27 -9.12 62.06 -10.25
C GLN A 27 -10.62 62.27 -9.98
N GLN A 28 -11.03 62.21 -8.72
CA GLN A 28 -11.74 63.28 -8.05
C GLN A 28 -12.20 62.91 -6.63
N HIS A 29 -11.81 63.82 -5.71
CA HIS A 29 -12.50 64.36 -4.53
C HIS A 29 -12.69 63.52 -3.28
N LEU A 30 -11.89 63.90 -2.27
CA LEU A 30 -12.25 63.93 -0.85
C LEU A 30 -13.43 64.90 -0.60
N PRO A 31 -14.23 64.67 0.45
CA PRO A 31 -14.18 65.63 1.54
C PRO A 31 -14.05 65.01 2.95
N ASN A 32 -13.39 65.81 3.75
CA ASN A 32 -13.20 65.77 5.17
C ASN A 32 -14.53 66.11 5.89
N THR A 33 -14.82 65.42 7.03
CA THR A 33 -15.36 66.10 8.23
C THR A 33 -15.39 65.12 9.41
N SER A 34 -14.72 65.59 10.44
CA SER A 34 -14.89 65.42 11.88
C SER A 34 -16.34 65.18 12.35
N ASN A 35 -16.53 64.23 13.31
CA ASN A 35 -17.11 64.44 14.63
C ASN A 35 -17.40 63.12 15.34
N LEU A 36 -16.94 63.01 16.56
CA LEU A 36 -17.26 62.05 17.61
C LEU A 36 -18.75 62.11 18.02
N PRO A 37 -19.32 61.06 18.70
CA PRO A 37 -18.99 60.83 20.10
C PRO A 37 -18.93 59.36 20.57
N HIS A 38 -18.41 59.23 21.77
CA HIS A 38 -18.23 58.06 22.64
C HIS A 38 -19.43 57.15 22.81
N GLY A 39 -19.14 55.85 22.92
CA GLY A 39 -20.05 54.82 23.43
C GLY A 39 -19.27 53.57 23.81
N ASP A 40 -19.06 53.37 25.11
CA ASP A 40 -18.54 52.17 25.74
C ASP A 40 -19.36 50.92 25.38
N LEU A 41 -18.70 49.83 25.05
CA LEU A 41 -19.14 48.49 25.40
C LEU A 41 -17.94 47.52 25.39
N SER A 42 -17.56 47.11 26.58
CA SER A 42 -16.60 46.07 26.96
C SER A 42 -17.04 44.68 26.57
N GLY A 43 -16.15 43.92 25.90
CA GLY A 43 -16.25 42.46 25.73
C GLY A 43 -14.98 41.91 25.07
N PRO A 44 -14.35 40.86 25.60
CA PRO A 44 -12.96 40.52 25.27
C PRO A 44 -12.82 39.69 24.00
N CYS A 45 -12.18 40.28 22.99
CA CYS A 45 -11.59 39.53 21.87
C CYS A 45 -10.33 38.80 22.36
N ARG A 46 -10.30 37.49 22.22
CA ARG A 46 -9.08 36.68 22.41
C ARG A 46 -8.12 36.90 21.25
N ILE A 47 -7.06 37.61 21.53
CA ILE A 47 -5.89 37.81 20.67
C ILE A 47 -4.91 36.67 20.95
N TRP A 48 -4.42 36.03 19.89
CA TRP A 48 -3.33 35.04 19.93
C TRP A 48 -2.04 35.71 20.41
N PRO A 49 -1.22 35.09 21.27
CA PRO A 49 0.05 35.66 21.69
C PRO A 49 1.15 35.44 20.66
N SER A 50 1.88 36.50 20.35
CA SER A 50 3.16 36.53 19.66
C SER A 50 4.28 35.98 20.56
N PRO A 51 5.32 35.32 20.00
CA PRO A 51 6.43 34.82 20.78
C PRO A 51 7.54 35.87 20.87
N CYS A 52 7.79 36.42 22.05
CA CYS A 52 9.07 36.99 22.49
C CYS A 52 8.90 37.74 23.82
N ASP A 53 9.13 37.05 24.93
CA ASP A 53 9.69 37.63 26.15
C ASP A 53 10.31 36.49 27.00
N PRO A 54 11.54 36.68 27.57
CA PRO A 54 12.23 35.66 28.32
C PRO A 54 11.77 35.63 29.79
N PRO A 55 11.64 34.46 30.43
CA PRO A 55 11.41 34.37 31.84
C PRO A 55 12.70 34.49 32.64
N ASN A 56 12.60 35.22 33.75
CA ASN A 56 13.59 35.42 34.82
C ASN A 56 14.03 34.10 35.45
N HIS A 57 15.32 34.03 35.74
CA HIS A 57 15.97 33.03 36.58
C HIS A 57 15.48 33.09 38.03
N ASP A 58 15.14 31.93 38.60
CA ASP A 58 15.50 31.58 39.98
C ASP A 58 15.77 30.05 40.05
N GLU A 59 16.75 29.70 40.86
CA GLU A 59 17.53 28.49 40.99
C GLU A 59 16.79 27.24 41.50
N GLU A 60 17.46 26.11 41.25
CA GLU A 60 17.45 24.80 41.91
C GLU A 60 16.64 23.67 41.26
N THR A 61 17.29 22.84 40.50
CA THR A 61 17.71 21.46 40.82
C THR A 61 18.42 20.81 39.64
N ALA A 62 19.67 20.50 39.85
CA ALA A 62 20.49 19.69 38.96
C ALA A 62 20.02 18.23 38.97
N ASN A 63 19.71 17.65 37.81
CA ASN A 63 20.34 16.41 37.30
C ASN A 63 19.74 15.92 35.99
N THR A 64 20.67 15.62 35.04
CA THR A 64 20.53 14.74 33.87
C THR A 64 19.77 15.24 32.66
N LEU A 65 20.41 16.17 31.93
CA LEU A 65 20.21 16.34 30.49
C LEU A 65 21.36 15.66 29.75
N PRO A 66 21.10 14.87 28.68
CA PRO A 66 22.17 14.37 27.82
C PRO A 66 22.78 15.53 27.02
N PRO A 67 24.08 15.45 26.69
CA PRO A 67 24.84 16.60 26.18
C PRO A 67 24.31 17.08 24.81
N ALA A 68 23.95 18.33 24.76
CA ALA A 68 23.48 19.08 23.59
C ALA A 68 24.43 19.04 22.37
N ASN A 69 25.63 18.49 22.53
CA ASN A 69 26.66 18.43 21.47
C ASN A 69 26.44 17.30 20.43
N LEU A 70 25.66 16.27 20.74
CA LEU A 70 25.42 15.16 19.79
C LEU A 70 24.31 15.51 18.77
N VAL A 71 23.34 16.32 19.16
CA VAL A 71 22.26 16.77 18.27
C VAL A 71 22.78 17.84 17.32
N SER A 72 23.64 18.75 17.81
CA SER A 72 24.27 19.79 16.98
C SER A 72 25.27 19.21 15.98
N LEU A 73 26.02 18.16 16.33
CA LEU A 73 26.94 17.47 15.42
C LEU A 73 26.19 16.66 14.35
N LYS A 74 25.04 16.07 14.67
CA LYS A 74 24.20 15.38 13.66
C LYS A 74 23.50 16.36 12.71
N LEU A 75 23.10 17.55 13.19
CA LEU A 75 22.53 18.62 12.35
C LEU A 75 23.60 19.31 11.48
N ALA A 76 24.84 19.44 11.97
CA ALA A 76 25.96 19.97 11.18
C ALA A 76 26.42 18.98 10.10
N SER A 77 26.49 17.67 10.42
CA SER A 77 26.82 16.62 9.45
C SER A 77 25.75 16.43 8.37
N ALA A 78 24.49 16.77 8.64
CA ALA A 78 23.42 16.75 7.65
C ALA A 78 23.42 17.96 6.70
N ARG A 79 24.12 19.05 7.05
CA ARG A 79 24.17 20.28 6.25
C ARG A 79 25.25 20.31 5.19
N ASP A 80 26.26 19.45 5.26
CA ASP A 80 27.43 19.47 4.36
C ASP A 80 27.39 18.47 3.20
N THR A 81 26.31 17.72 3.03
CA THR A 81 26.08 17.04 1.76
C THR A 81 25.50 18.05 0.75
N LYS A 82 26.38 18.90 0.19
CA LYS A 82 26.12 19.55 -1.10
C LYS A 82 25.86 18.45 -2.11
N LEU A 83 24.57 18.12 -2.32
CA LEU A 83 24.17 17.29 -3.44
C LEU A 83 24.53 18.06 -4.71
N SER A 84 25.59 17.63 -5.37
CA SER A 84 25.85 17.93 -6.77
C SER A 84 24.58 17.65 -7.56
N PRO A 85 24.14 18.54 -8.46
CA PRO A 85 22.98 18.32 -9.31
C PRO A 85 23.33 17.37 -10.45
N SER A 86 23.88 16.19 -10.15
CA SER A 86 23.98 15.14 -11.15
C SER A 86 22.56 14.65 -11.43
N PHE A 87 22.15 14.68 -12.67
CA PHE A 87 20.80 14.31 -13.16
C PHE A 87 20.36 12.93 -12.65
N LEU A 88 21.30 12.05 -12.30
CA LEU A 88 21.10 10.73 -11.75
C LEU A 88 22.15 10.49 -10.64
N SER A 89 21.69 10.43 -9.39
CA SER A 89 22.56 10.02 -8.27
C SER A 89 22.61 8.50 -8.19
N TRP A 90 23.79 7.91 -8.39
CA TRP A 90 23.99 6.46 -8.24
C TRP A 90 23.70 5.95 -6.83
N ASP A 91 23.93 6.77 -5.81
CA ASP A 91 23.63 6.44 -4.43
C ASP A 91 22.12 6.29 -4.23
N GLU A 92 21.31 7.16 -4.85
CA GLU A 92 19.85 7.07 -4.78
C GLU A 92 19.34 5.86 -5.57
N VAL A 93 19.88 5.59 -6.76
CA VAL A 93 19.57 4.36 -7.54
C VAL A 93 19.83 3.12 -6.71
N THR A 94 21.02 3.03 -6.10
CA THR A 94 21.40 1.88 -5.27
C THR A 94 20.48 1.75 -4.05
N THR A 95 20.12 2.86 -3.42
CA THR A 95 19.21 2.87 -2.26
C THR A 95 17.82 2.38 -2.64
N GLN A 96 17.27 2.86 -3.76
CA GLN A 96 15.97 2.41 -4.25
C GLN A 96 16.01 0.93 -4.65
N CYS A 97 17.03 0.47 -5.35
CA CYS A 97 17.16 -0.94 -5.71
C CYS A 97 17.30 -1.87 -4.48
N ARG A 98 18.02 -1.44 -3.44
CA ARG A 98 18.13 -2.20 -2.18
C ARG A 98 16.80 -2.32 -1.44
N LEU A 99 15.94 -1.31 -1.53
CA LEU A 99 14.58 -1.37 -0.97
C LEU A 99 13.64 -2.16 -1.88
N ALA A 100 13.70 -1.93 -3.20
CA ALA A 100 12.82 -2.58 -4.17
C ALA A 100 13.06 -4.09 -4.27
N GLY A 101 14.32 -4.55 -4.26
CA GLY A 101 14.66 -5.96 -4.42
C GLY A 101 13.89 -6.90 -3.49
N PRO A 102 14.00 -6.75 -2.16
CA PRO A 102 13.25 -7.58 -1.23
C PRO A 102 11.73 -7.43 -1.34
N LEU A 103 11.22 -6.26 -1.73
CA LEU A 103 9.77 -6.04 -1.93
C LEU A 103 9.27 -6.75 -3.19
N ILE A 104 10.01 -6.66 -4.30
CA ILE A 104 9.70 -7.41 -5.54
C ILE A 104 9.68 -8.91 -5.27
N LEU A 105 10.73 -9.42 -4.60
CA LEU A 105 10.80 -10.83 -4.25
C LEU A 105 9.68 -11.23 -3.29
N GLY A 106 9.32 -10.38 -2.32
CA GLY A 106 8.20 -10.61 -1.41
C GLY A 106 6.85 -10.73 -2.16
N ASN A 107 6.58 -9.82 -3.09
CA ASN A 107 5.39 -9.87 -3.94
C ASN A 107 5.37 -11.14 -4.80
N LEU A 108 6.52 -11.53 -5.35
CA LEU A 108 6.66 -12.77 -6.12
C LEU A 108 6.34 -14.01 -5.27
N LEU A 109 6.85 -14.08 -4.02
CA LEU A 109 6.56 -15.18 -3.11
C LEU A 109 5.07 -15.29 -2.78
N THR A 110 4.39 -14.16 -2.60
CA THR A 110 2.94 -14.13 -2.38
C THR A 110 2.17 -14.64 -3.60
N SER A 111 2.58 -14.24 -4.80
CA SER A 111 1.99 -14.74 -6.05
C SER A 111 2.23 -16.24 -6.23
N LEU A 112 3.44 -16.74 -5.91
CA LEU A 112 3.77 -18.17 -5.96
C LEU A 112 2.93 -18.98 -4.97
N LEU A 113 2.69 -18.47 -3.76
CA LEU A 113 1.83 -19.13 -2.77
C LEU A 113 0.43 -19.36 -3.34
N GLN A 114 -0.16 -18.33 -3.97
CA GLN A 114 -1.47 -18.44 -4.61
C GLN A 114 -1.45 -19.41 -5.80
N MET A 115 -0.42 -19.37 -6.65
CA MET A 115 -0.29 -20.27 -7.78
C MET A 115 -0.19 -21.74 -7.33
N ILE A 116 0.58 -22.04 -6.27
CA ILE A 116 0.70 -23.39 -5.71
C ILE A 116 -0.67 -23.88 -5.22
N SER A 117 -1.39 -23.07 -4.46
CA SER A 117 -2.74 -23.41 -3.99
C SER A 117 -3.67 -23.75 -5.15
N THR A 118 -3.71 -22.90 -6.18
CA THR A 118 -4.56 -23.08 -7.36
C THR A 118 -4.17 -24.32 -8.15
N THR A 119 -2.87 -24.58 -8.32
CA THR A 119 -2.36 -25.77 -9.01
C THR A 119 -2.75 -27.05 -8.29
N LEU A 120 -2.59 -27.10 -6.96
CA LEU A 120 -2.97 -28.29 -6.17
C LEU A 120 -4.48 -28.56 -6.23
N VAL A 121 -5.32 -27.50 -6.20
CA VAL A 121 -6.77 -27.66 -6.40
C VAL A 121 -7.11 -28.16 -7.80
N GLY A 122 -6.36 -27.70 -8.82
CA GLY A 122 -6.54 -28.18 -10.20
C GLY A 122 -6.35 -29.68 -10.38
N HIS A 123 -5.51 -30.31 -9.56
CA HIS A 123 -5.33 -31.77 -9.55
C HIS A 123 -6.47 -32.52 -8.85
N VAL A 124 -7.34 -31.84 -8.09
CA VAL A 124 -8.51 -32.45 -7.46
C VAL A 124 -9.66 -32.58 -8.45
N GLY A 125 -9.92 -31.54 -9.26
CA GLY A 125 -10.98 -31.57 -10.26
C GLY A 125 -11.23 -30.20 -10.90
N SER A 126 -11.85 -30.22 -12.08
CA SER A 126 -12.12 -29.00 -12.85
C SER A 126 -13.21 -28.10 -12.23
N ILE A 127 -14.22 -28.70 -11.63
CA ILE A 127 -15.31 -27.95 -10.94
C ILE A 127 -14.75 -27.32 -9.67
N GLU A 128 -13.93 -28.04 -8.92
CA GLU A 128 -13.25 -27.60 -7.72
C GLU A 128 -12.33 -26.39 -8.02
N LEU A 129 -11.55 -26.49 -9.10
CA LEU A 129 -10.68 -25.41 -9.57
C LEU A 129 -11.51 -24.18 -9.95
N SER A 130 -12.57 -24.37 -10.74
CA SER A 130 -13.45 -23.26 -11.15
C SER A 130 -14.12 -22.58 -9.95
N SER A 131 -14.62 -23.39 -8.99
CA SER A 131 -15.24 -22.87 -7.76
C SER A 131 -14.24 -22.09 -6.90
N ALA A 132 -13.04 -22.61 -6.71
CA ALA A 132 -11.99 -21.97 -5.93
C ALA A 132 -11.51 -20.66 -6.59
N SER A 133 -11.30 -20.66 -7.92
CA SER A 133 -10.87 -19.49 -8.67
C SER A 133 -11.94 -18.38 -8.64
N LEU A 134 -13.21 -18.74 -8.85
CA LEU A 134 -14.33 -17.81 -8.80
C LEU A 134 -14.46 -17.18 -7.41
N THR A 135 -14.34 -17.99 -6.35
CA THR A 135 -14.39 -17.50 -4.97
C THR A 135 -13.22 -16.58 -4.67
N TYR A 136 -12.00 -16.94 -5.11
CA TYR A 136 -10.82 -16.11 -4.85
C TYR A 136 -10.94 -14.74 -5.55
N SER A 137 -11.42 -14.71 -6.80
CA SER A 137 -11.71 -13.46 -7.53
C SER A 137 -12.72 -12.60 -6.77
N PHE A 138 -13.83 -13.18 -6.31
CA PHE A 138 -14.82 -12.48 -5.50
C PHE A 138 -14.22 -11.91 -4.20
N CYS A 139 -13.43 -12.70 -3.48
CA CYS A 139 -12.77 -12.28 -2.25
C CYS A 139 -11.73 -11.17 -2.51
N THR A 140 -11.05 -11.22 -3.65
CA THR A 140 -10.10 -10.19 -4.08
C THR A 140 -10.80 -8.85 -4.31
N VAL A 141 -11.89 -8.84 -5.04
CA VAL A 141 -12.67 -7.63 -5.36
C VAL A 141 -13.36 -7.05 -4.13
N THR A 142 -13.99 -7.89 -3.31
CA THR A 142 -14.86 -7.42 -2.22
C THR A 142 -14.15 -7.23 -0.89
N GLY A 143 -12.95 -7.78 -0.73
CA GLY A 143 -12.24 -7.77 0.55
C GLY A 143 -10.77 -7.37 0.44
N TYR A 144 -9.95 -8.17 -0.23
CA TYR A 144 -8.49 -7.96 -0.22
C TYR A 144 -8.08 -6.63 -0.84
N SER A 145 -8.70 -6.20 -1.94
CA SER A 145 -8.42 -4.90 -2.58
C SER A 145 -8.74 -3.73 -1.66
N ILE A 146 -9.85 -3.80 -0.93
CA ILE A 146 -10.26 -2.75 0.02
C ILE A 146 -9.26 -2.64 1.15
N LEU A 147 -8.93 -3.77 1.82
CA LEU A 147 -7.99 -3.77 2.95
C LEU A 147 -6.58 -3.37 2.52
N MET A 148 -6.12 -3.84 1.36
CA MET A 148 -4.81 -3.50 0.81
C MET A 148 -4.73 -2.01 0.48
N GLY A 149 -5.75 -1.47 -0.20
CA GLY A 149 -5.82 -0.05 -0.55
C GLY A 149 -5.86 0.84 0.69
N MET A 150 -6.68 0.50 1.70
CA MET A 150 -6.73 1.25 2.96
C MET A 150 -5.38 1.22 3.70
N SER A 151 -4.67 0.08 3.68
CA SER A 151 -3.35 -0.03 4.29
C SER A 151 -2.30 0.87 3.62
N GLY A 152 -2.50 1.25 2.35
CA GLY A 152 -1.64 2.17 1.60
C GLY A 152 -1.49 3.54 2.25
N ALA A 153 -2.48 4.00 3.02
CA ALA A 153 -2.37 5.23 3.79
C ALA A 153 -1.17 5.24 4.76
N LEU A 154 -0.74 4.06 5.26
CA LEU A 154 0.41 3.96 6.15
C LEU A 154 1.73 4.24 5.44
N GLU A 155 1.83 4.02 4.14
CA GLU A 155 3.05 4.39 3.39
C GLU A 155 3.36 5.87 3.54
N THR A 156 2.32 6.70 3.49
CA THR A 156 2.46 8.15 3.66
C THR A 156 2.60 8.53 5.14
N LEU A 157 1.67 8.10 5.99
CA LEU A 157 1.62 8.52 7.39
C LEU A 157 2.81 7.99 8.20
N CYS A 158 3.10 6.69 8.11
CA CYS A 158 4.24 6.10 8.80
C CYS A 158 5.57 6.58 8.21
N GLY A 159 5.65 6.75 6.86
CA GLY A 159 6.85 7.25 6.21
C GLY A 159 7.19 8.68 6.65
N GLN A 160 6.22 9.59 6.65
CA GLN A 160 6.42 10.96 7.10
C GLN A 160 6.77 11.03 8.59
N ALA A 161 6.05 10.30 9.45
CA ALA A 161 6.34 10.25 10.88
C ALA A 161 7.73 9.67 11.17
N PHE A 162 8.14 8.63 10.46
CA PHE A 162 9.48 8.05 10.56
C PHE A 162 10.56 9.03 10.11
N GLY A 163 10.36 9.72 8.98
CA GLY A 163 11.25 10.74 8.47
C GLY A 163 11.41 11.93 9.41
N ALA A 164 10.32 12.34 10.08
CA ALA A 164 10.32 13.39 11.10
C ALA A 164 10.98 12.96 12.43
N GLY A 165 11.35 11.68 12.59
CA GLY A 165 11.88 11.16 13.86
C GLY A 165 10.81 10.89 14.93
N GLU A 166 9.52 10.98 14.58
CA GLU A 166 8.39 10.80 15.48
C GLU A 166 7.98 9.31 15.57
N TYR A 167 8.91 8.47 16.06
CA TYR A 167 8.73 7.02 16.06
C TYR A 167 7.49 6.54 16.84
N GLY A 168 7.10 7.25 17.90
CA GLY A 168 5.87 6.94 18.64
C GLY A 168 4.61 7.06 17.78
N LYS A 169 4.54 8.05 16.88
CA LYS A 169 3.41 8.21 15.94
C LYS A 169 3.35 7.06 14.93
N VAL A 170 4.51 6.51 14.52
CA VAL A 170 4.55 5.36 13.59
C VAL A 170 3.84 4.16 14.20
N GLY A 171 4.10 3.85 15.48
CA GLY A 171 3.41 2.77 16.19
C GLY A 171 1.93 3.05 16.43
N LEU A 172 1.58 4.30 16.71
CA LEU A 172 0.18 4.71 16.88
C LEU A 172 -0.62 4.52 15.58
N TYR A 173 -0.07 4.92 14.43
CA TYR A 173 -0.68 4.71 13.12
C TYR A 173 -0.85 3.21 12.78
N LEU A 174 0.12 2.36 13.15
CA LEU A 174 -0.01 0.91 13.02
C LEU A 174 -1.23 0.39 13.77
N HIS A 175 -1.34 0.68 15.08
CA HIS A 175 -2.46 0.21 15.90
C HIS A 175 -3.81 0.74 15.41
N ARG A 176 -3.86 2.03 15.05
CA ARG A 176 -5.06 2.67 14.49
C ARG A 176 -5.51 1.98 13.21
N SER A 177 -4.58 1.72 12.30
CA SER A 177 -4.89 1.03 11.04
C SER A 177 -5.37 -0.40 11.28
N ILE A 178 -4.75 -1.15 12.18
CA ILE A 178 -5.22 -2.50 12.54
C ILE A 178 -6.67 -2.46 13.02
N VAL A 179 -7.03 -1.54 13.91
CA VAL A 179 -8.42 -1.40 14.40
C VAL A 179 -9.38 -1.08 13.25
N VAL A 180 -9.03 -0.10 12.42
CA VAL A 180 -9.88 0.32 11.28
C VAL A 180 -10.06 -0.82 10.27
N LEU A 181 -8.98 -1.49 9.87
CA LEU A 181 -9.07 -2.57 8.89
C LEU A 181 -9.85 -3.78 9.43
N ASN A 182 -9.69 -4.13 10.71
CA ASN A 182 -10.49 -5.19 11.31
C ASN A 182 -11.97 -4.80 11.39
N THR A 183 -12.29 -3.54 11.66
CA THR A 183 -13.68 -3.05 11.64
C THR A 183 -14.29 -3.17 10.25
N VAL A 184 -13.54 -2.83 9.19
CA VAL A 184 -13.97 -2.99 7.80
C VAL A 184 -14.05 -4.47 7.40
N ALA A 185 -13.18 -5.32 7.91
CA ALA A 185 -13.21 -6.76 7.63
C ALA A 185 -14.49 -7.45 8.12
N VAL A 186 -15.13 -6.96 9.20
CA VAL A 186 -16.37 -7.58 9.73
C VAL A 186 -17.52 -7.59 8.71
N PRO A 187 -17.98 -6.47 8.13
CA PRO A 187 -19.05 -6.51 7.15
C PRO A 187 -18.65 -7.30 5.88
N VAL A 188 -17.38 -7.27 5.48
CA VAL A 188 -16.88 -8.09 4.36
C VAL A 188 -16.97 -9.57 4.71
N ALA A 189 -16.55 -9.99 5.90
CA ALA A 189 -16.68 -11.38 6.37
C ALA A 189 -18.13 -11.85 6.39
N ILE A 190 -19.06 -10.99 6.82
CA ILE A 190 -20.49 -11.29 6.78
C ILE A 190 -20.95 -11.52 5.33
N SER A 191 -20.54 -10.68 4.38
CA SER A 191 -20.88 -10.89 2.97
C SER A 191 -20.33 -12.21 2.40
N TRP A 192 -19.17 -12.66 2.86
CA TRP A 192 -18.56 -13.92 2.44
C TRP A 192 -19.28 -15.16 2.98
N LEU A 193 -20.02 -15.05 4.05
CA LEU A 193 -20.90 -16.13 4.51
C LEU A 193 -22.04 -16.41 3.51
N TYR A 194 -22.40 -15.44 2.69
CA TYR A 194 -23.49 -15.51 1.73
C TYR A 194 -23.04 -15.70 0.27
N ILE A 195 -21.77 -16.09 0.03
CA ILE A 195 -21.22 -16.28 -1.34
C ILE A 195 -22.07 -17.24 -2.16
N GLU A 196 -22.52 -18.38 -1.59
CA GLU A 196 -23.38 -19.35 -2.26
C GLU A 196 -24.67 -18.68 -2.75
N GLN A 197 -25.38 -17.96 -1.86
CA GLN A 197 -26.63 -17.28 -2.18
C GLN A 197 -26.44 -16.17 -3.21
N ILE A 198 -25.34 -15.44 -3.11
CA ILE A 198 -24.99 -14.38 -4.07
C ILE A 198 -24.80 -15.01 -5.46
N TYR A 199 -24.05 -16.11 -5.59
CA TYR A 199 -23.86 -16.76 -6.89
C TYR A 199 -25.12 -17.37 -7.45
N LEU A 200 -25.98 -17.97 -6.62
CA LEU A 200 -27.27 -18.46 -7.04
C LEU A 200 -28.18 -17.32 -7.55
N ALA A 201 -28.17 -16.16 -6.88
CA ALA A 201 -28.91 -14.97 -7.32
C ALA A 201 -28.41 -14.44 -8.67
N PHE A 202 -27.14 -14.60 -8.98
CA PHE A 202 -26.56 -14.28 -10.31
C PHE A 202 -26.76 -15.36 -11.36
N GLY A 203 -27.50 -16.43 -11.06
CA GLY A 203 -27.81 -17.52 -12.01
C GLY A 203 -26.67 -18.50 -12.27
N GLN A 204 -25.70 -18.58 -11.36
CA GLN A 204 -24.62 -19.57 -11.43
C GLN A 204 -25.15 -20.99 -11.14
N ASP A 205 -24.47 -22.00 -11.69
CA ASP A 205 -24.80 -23.40 -11.43
C ASP A 205 -24.78 -23.70 -9.92
N ALA A 206 -25.80 -24.44 -9.43
CA ALA A 206 -25.98 -24.70 -8.02
C ALA A 206 -24.79 -25.50 -7.41
N GLN A 207 -24.22 -26.44 -8.16
CA GLN A 207 -23.08 -27.21 -7.69
C GLN A 207 -21.82 -26.33 -7.56
N LEU A 208 -21.61 -25.44 -8.54
CA LEU A 208 -20.51 -24.48 -8.53
C LEU A 208 -20.67 -23.49 -7.37
N ALA A 209 -21.89 -22.93 -7.18
CA ALA A 209 -22.20 -21.96 -6.11
C ALA A 209 -22.00 -22.56 -4.71
N SER A 210 -22.46 -23.78 -4.48
CA SER A 210 -22.31 -24.46 -3.19
C SER A 210 -20.84 -24.75 -2.84
N LYS A 211 -20.06 -25.23 -3.84
CA LYS A 211 -18.60 -25.41 -3.65
C LYS A 211 -17.88 -24.08 -3.41
N ALA A 212 -18.27 -23.02 -4.12
CA ALA A 212 -17.71 -21.67 -3.97
C ALA A 212 -18.02 -21.11 -2.56
N GLY A 213 -19.24 -21.26 -2.08
CA GLY A 213 -19.61 -20.84 -0.73
C GLY A 213 -18.81 -21.56 0.36
N ALA A 214 -18.70 -22.89 0.26
CA ALA A 214 -17.92 -23.68 1.19
C ALA A 214 -16.42 -23.32 1.21
N TYR A 215 -15.84 -22.96 0.06
CA TYR A 215 -14.47 -22.48 -0.06
C TYR A 215 -14.31 -21.07 0.57
N GLY A 216 -15.27 -20.16 0.30
CA GLY A 216 -15.25 -18.78 0.78
C GLY A 216 -15.31 -18.67 2.29
N VAL A 217 -16.14 -19.46 2.96
CA VAL A 217 -16.19 -19.51 4.43
C VAL A 217 -14.83 -19.82 5.05
N LEU A 218 -14.06 -20.74 4.44
CA LEU A 218 -12.73 -21.09 4.90
C LEU A 218 -11.66 -20.02 4.60
N LEU A 219 -11.95 -19.03 3.75
CA LEU A 219 -11.10 -17.87 3.51
C LEU A 219 -11.38 -16.71 4.50
N ILE A 220 -12.47 -16.73 5.27
CA ILE A 220 -12.76 -15.68 6.25
C ILE A 220 -11.61 -15.48 7.26
N PRO A 221 -10.98 -16.53 7.82
CA PRO A 221 -9.83 -16.35 8.69
C PRO A 221 -8.65 -15.66 7.98
N THR A 222 -8.47 -15.88 6.66
CA THR A 222 -7.46 -15.15 5.87
C THR A 222 -7.74 -13.65 5.85
N LEU A 223 -8.99 -13.24 5.69
CA LEU A 223 -9.39 -11.82 5.69
C LEU A 223 -8.94 -11.10 6.96
N PHE A 224 -9.16 -11.71 8.12
CA PHE A 224 -8.69 -11.17 9.39
C PHE A 224 -7.16 -11.21 9.49
N ALA A 225 -6.49 -12.27 9.04
CA ALA A 225 -5.05 -12.32 9.04
C ALA A 225 -4.43 -11.19 8.21
N VAL A 226 -4.97 -10.89 7.01
CA VAL A 226 -4.45 -9.81 6.16
C VAL A 226 -4.77 -8.42 6.71
N SER A 227 -5.86 -8.25 7.48
CA SER A 227 -6.16 -6.99 8.15
C SER A 227 -5.12 -6.61 9.22
N PHE A 228 -4.37 -7.59 9.75
CA PHE A 228 -3.19 -7.37 10.58
C PHE A 228 -1.90 -7.29 9.77
N SER A 229 -1.69 -8.21 8.82
CA SER A 229 -0.41 -8.31 8.11
C SER A 229 -0.14 -7.14 7.17
N PHE A 230 -1.15 -6.60 6.48
CA PHE A 230 -0.95 -5.45 5.59
C PHE A 230 -0.40 -4.22 6.33
N PRO A 231 -1.01 -3.77 7.44
CA PRO A 231 -0.45 -2.68 8.24
C PRO A 231 0.96 -2.98 8.77
N LEU A 232 1.24 -4.22 9.21
CA LEU A 232 2.57 -4.62 9.70
C LEU A 232 3.63 -4.51 8.60
N VAL A 233 3.31 -4.96 7.38
CA VAL A 233 4.21 -4.82 6.22
C VAL A 233 4.50 -3.36 5.93
N LYS A 234 3.46 -2.49 5.87
CA LYS A 234 3.63 -1.06 5.61
C LYS A 234 4.41 -0.34 6.73
N PHE A 235 4.17 -0.72 7.97
CA PHE A 235 4.92 -0.24 9.14
C PHE A 235 6.42 -0.58 9.06
N LEU A 236 6.76 -1.81 8.72
CA LEU A 236 8.16 -2.24 8.54
C LEU A 236 8.80 -1.60 7.31
N GLN A 237 8.06 -1.49 6.21
CA GLN A 237 8.48 -0.86 4.97
C GLN A 237 8.83 0.63 5.19
N ALA A 238 7.98 1.38 5.91
CA ALA A 238 8.22 2.78 6.24
C ALA A 238 9.53 2.99 7.03
N GLN A 239 9.91 2.01 7.86
CA GLN A 239 11.17 1.99 8.61
C GLN A 239 12.34 1.42 7.81
N ARG A 240 12.19 1.15 6.51
CA ARG A 240 13.19 0.53 5.62
C ARG A 240 13.60 -0.89 6.03
N LEU A 241 12.77 -1.58 6.84
CA LEU A 241 12.99 -2.95 7.30
C LEU A 241 12.33 -3.96 6.34
N VAL A 242 12.74 -3.95 5.07
CA VAL A 242 12.15 -4.77 3.99
C VAL A 242 12.69 -6.21 3.96
N VAL A 243 13.94 -6.43 4.37
CA VAL A 243 14.55 -7.78 4.40
C VAL A 243 13.85 -8.73 5.37
N PRO A 244 13.49 -8.32 6.61
CA PRO A 244 12.70 -9.16 7.50
C PRO A 244 11.31 -9.51 6.94
N VAL A 245 10.67 -8.57 6.23
CA VAL A 245 9.38 -8.83 5.57
C VAL A 245 9.54 -9.94 4.53
N PHE A 246 10.54 -9.85 3.66
CA PHE A 246 10.87 -10.89 2.69
C PHE A 246 11.14 -12.24 3.37
N ALA A 247 11.91 -12.27 4.48
CA ALA A 247 12.22 -13.50 5.21
C ALA A 247 10.95 -14.15 5.80
N CYS A 248 9.99 -13.36 6.31
CA CYS A 248 8.71 -13.87 6.79
C CYS A 248 7.89 -14.49 5.65
N PHE A 249 7.81 -13.84 4.49
CA PHE A 249 7.11 -14.40 3.31
C PHE A 249 7.78 -15.68 2.82
N MET A 250 9.12 -15.74 2.78
CA MET A 250 9.86 -16.94 2.38
C MET A 250 9.56 -18.11 3.33
N MET A 251 9.63 -17.88 4.65
CA MET A 251 9.31 -18.91 5.64
C MET A 251 7.85 -19.38 5.51
N THR A 252 6.93 -18.45 5.29
CA THR A 252 5.52 -18.77 5.07
C THR A 252 5.33 -19.64 3.84
N LEU A 253 5.98 -19.33 2.72
CA LEU A 253 5.90 -20.13 1.50
C LEU A 253 6.45 -21.54 1.71
N ILE A 254 7.61 -21.67 2.37
CA ILE A 254 8.22 -22.97 2.67
C ILE A 254 7.27 -23.86 3.50
N CYS A 255 6.60 -23.25 4.49
CA CYS A 255 5.62 -23.96 5.32
C CYS A 255 4.30 -24.23 4.56
N HIS A 256 3.89 -23.32 3.67
CA HIS A 256 2.63 -23.43 2.93
C HIS A 256 2.58 -24.66 2.03
N VAL A 257 3.67 -24.97 1.34
CA VAL A 257 3.72 -26.10 0.40
C VAL A 257 3.32 -27.42 1.06
N PRO A 258 4.00 -27.87 2.15
CA PRO A 258 3.62 -29.13 2.81
C PRO A 258 2.25 -29.05 3.49
N ILE A 259 1.87 -27.90 4.06
CA ILE A 259 0.54 -27.72 4.67
C ILE A 259 -0.55 -27.89 3.62
N CYS A 260 -0.43 -27.20 2.50
CA CYS A 260 -1.43 -27.23 1.43
C CYS A 260 -1.52 -28.63 0.82
N TRP A 261 -0.37 -29.25 0.50
CA TRP A 261 -0.33 -30.62 -0.04
C TRP A 261 -0.98 -31.63 0.92
N THR A 262 -0.69 -31.55 2.22
CA THR A 262 -1.25 -32.45 3.21
C THR A 262 -2.75 -32.26 3.37
N LEU A 263 -3.22 -31.01 3.42
CA LEU A 263 -4.65 -30.70 3.57
C LEU A 263 -5.46 -31.06 2.31
N VAL A 264 -4.87 -30.91 1.12
CA VAL A 264 -5.56 -31.24 -0.14
C VAL A 264 -5.60 -32.75 -0.41
N PHE A 265 -4.48 -33.47 -0.24
CA PHE A 265 -4.37 -34.84 -0.70
C PHE A 265 -4.40 -35.91 0.41
N LYS A 266 -4.07 -35.55 1.65
CA LYS A 266 -4.01 -36.52 2.77
C LYS A 266 -5.15 -36.37 3.75
N SER A 267 -5.91 -35.25 3.70
CA SER A 267 -7.10 -35.05 4.52
C SER A 267 -8.38 -35.30 3.71
N SER A 268 -9.50 -35.46 4.40
CA SER A 268 -10.85 -35.54 3.79
C SER A 268 -11.37 -34.21 3.23
N LEU A 269 -10.57 -33.12 3.33
CA LEU A 269 -11.01 -31.77 2.94
C LEU A 269 -10.95 -31.55 1.41
N GLY A 270 -10.05 -32.27 0.70
CA GLY A 270 -9.88 -32.08 -0.74
C GLY A 270 -9.59 -30.62 -1.11
N TYR A 271 -10.30 -30.05 -2.09
CA TYR A 271 -10.11 -28.65 -2.53
C TYR A 271 -10.29 -27.62 -1.40
N LYS A 272 -11.16 -27.89 -0.41
CA LYS A 272 -11.36 -27.05 0.77
C LYS A 272 -10.07 -26.92 1.60
N GLY A 273 -9.21 -27.95 1.54
CA GLY A 273 -7.91 -27.96 2.19
C GLY A 273 -7.00 -26.81 1.72
N ALA A 274 -7.10 -26.38 0.47
CA ALA A 274 -6.33 -25.26 -0.05
C ALA A 274 -6.76 -23.91 0.57
N ALA A 275 -8.07 -23.69 0.76
CA ALA A 275 -8.57 -22.50 1.46
C ALA A 275 -8.10 -22.45 2.92
N LEU A 276 -8.17 -23.59 3.61
CA LEU A 276 -7.69 -23.72 4.97
C LEU A 276 -6.17 -23.51 5.06
N ALA A 277 -5.40 -24.04 4.10
CA ALA A 277 -3.95 -23.84 4.00
C ALA A 277 -3.60 -22.34 3.83
N ASN A 278 -4.35 -21.64 2.98
CA ASN A 278 -4.21 -20.19 2.82
C ASN A 278 -4.46 -19.45 4.14
N SER A 279 -5.50 -19.85 4.88
CA SER A 279 -5.82 -19.24 6.20
C SER A 279 -4.71 -19.51 7.22
N ILE A 280 -4.24 -20.73 7.34
CA ILE A 280 -3.15 -21.09 8.26
C ILE A 280 -1.86 -20.31 7.88
N SER A 281 -1.52 -20.26 6.61
CA SER A 281 -0.31 -19.59 6.13
C SER A 281 -0.38 -18.08 6.33
N SER A 282 -1.55 -17.46 6.13
CA SER A 282 -1.75 -16.03 6.38
C SER A 282 -1.60 -15.67 7.87
N TRP A 283 -2.12 -16.51 8.76
CA TRP A 283 -1.92 -16.35 10.20
C TRP A 283 -0.48 -16.61 10.61
N LEU A 284 0.20 -17.60 10.01
CA LEU A 284 1.63 -17.84 10.23
C LEU A 284 2.45 -16.61 9.83
N ASN A 285 2.19 -16.03 8.66
CA ASN A 285 2.85 -14.80 8.22
C ASN A 285 2.62 -13.64 9.19
N THR A 286 1.35 -13.44 9.60
CA THR A 286 0.97 -12.41 10.58
C THR A 286 1.71 -12.60 11.91
N LEU A 287 1.79 -13.84 12.39
CA LEU A 287 2.50 -14.18 13.60
C LEU A 287 4.00 -13.89 13.48
N LEU A 288 4.64 -14.29 12.39
CA LEU A 288 6.08 -14.06 12.15
C LEU A 288 6.38 -12.54 12.09
N LEU A 289 5.57 -11.76 11.38
CA LEU A 289 5.71 -10.30 11.31
C LEU A 289 5.52 -9.65 12.69
N SER A 290 4.47 -10.05 13.43
CA SER A 290 4.19 -9.54 14.77
C SER A 290 5.30 -9.89 15.76
N LEU A 291 5.82 -11.10 15.70
CA LEU A 291 6.93 -11.56 16.52
C LEU A 291 8.21 -10.76 16.21
N TYR A 292 8.49 -10.52 14.91
CA TYR A 292 9.61 -9.68 14.52
C TYR A 292 9.46 -8.25 15.06
N VAL A 293 8.30 -7.61 14.89
CA VAL A 293 8.04 -6.27 15.46
C VAL A 293 8.15 -6.27 16.97
N GLY A 294 7.67 -7.32 17.64
CA GLY A 294 7.71 -7.46 19.10
C GLY A 294 9.13 -7.65 19.67
N LEU A 295 9.99 -8.40 19.01
CA LEU A 295 11.30 -8.78 19.52
C LEU A 295 12.46 -7.94 19.00
N SER A 296 12.34 -7.37 17.78
CA SER A 296 13.45 -6.67 17.14
C SER A 296 13.81 -5.37 17.85
N PRO A 297 15.11 -5.18 18.23
CA PRO A 297 15.58 -3.90 18.78
C PRO A 297 15.39 -2.72 17.81
N LYS A 298 15.37 -2.99 16.48
CA LYS A 298 15.18 -1.98 15.46
C LYS A 298 13.79 -1.34 15.49
N CYS A 299 12.79 -2.05 16.01
CA CYS A 299 11.43 -1.53 16.18
C CYS A 299 11.18 -0.97 17.59
N ALA A 300 12.17 -1.00 18.50
CA ALA A 300 11.97 -0.63 19.91
C ALA A 300 11.43 0.81 20.07
N ALA A 301 11.96 1.76 19.31
CA ALA A 301 11.54 3.16 19.36
C ALA A 301 10.10 3.39 18.83
N SER A 302 9.63 2.54 17.93
CA SER A 302 8.29 2.64 17.31
C SER A 302 7.26 1.72 17.96
N ARG A 303 7.67 0.88 18.92
CA ARG A 303 6.74 0.10 19.73
C ARG A 303 6.11 0.97 20.79
N VAL A 304 4.81 1.21 20.67
CA VAL A 304 4.03 1.93 21.67
C VAL A 304 2.98 1.00 22.28
N PRO A 305 2.64 1.13 23.57
CA PRO A 305 1.54 0.39 24.14
C PRO A 305 0.22 0.81 23.48
N ILE A 306 -0.72 -0.12 23.40
CA ILE A 306 -2.07 0.20 22.94
C ILE A 306 -2.71 1.13 23.97
N SER A 307 -3.08 2.34 23.56
CA SER A 307 -3.69 3.37 24.39
C SER A 307 -5.01 3.85 23.78
N ARG A 308 -5.76 4.65 24.53
CA ARG A 308 -6.98 5.29 24.01
C ARG A 308 -6.70 6.25 22.86
N ASP A 309 -5.48 6.76 22.76
CA ASP A 309 -5.05 7.62 21.65
C ASP A 309 -5.08 6.91 20.29
N THR A 310 -5.06 5.57 20.30
CA THR A 310 -5.25 4.76 19.09
C THR A 310 -6.57 5.08 18.39
N LEU A 311 -7.63 5.38 19.14
CA LEU A 311 -8.95 5.70 18.60
C LEU A 311 -9.15 7.20 18.30
N GLN A 312 -8.20 8.06 18.71
CA GLN A 312 -8.25 9.47 18.37
C GLN A 312 -7.85 9.67 16.91
N ASP A 313 -8.46 10.67 16.24
CA ASP A 313 -8.16 11.03 14.85
C ASP A 313 -8.22 9.89 13.83
N VAL A 314 -9.15 8.94 14.01
CA VAL A 314 -9.45 7.91 12.99
C VAL A 314 -9.92 8.55 11.69
N THR A 315 -10.62 9.68 11.77
CA THR A 315 -11.05 10.46 10.60
C THR A 315 -9.89 10.97 9.76
N GLY A 316 -8.76 11.37 10.38
CA GLY A 316 -7.55 11.76 9.67
C GLY A 316 -6.96 10.59 8.86
N LEU A 317 -6.91 9.39 9.44
CA LEU A 317 -6.51 8.18 8.71
C LEU A 317 -7.47 7.87 7.56
N LEU A 318 -8.79 7.89 7.79
CA LEU A 318 -9.80 7.56 6.78
C LEU A 318 -9.80 8.52 5.59
N LYS A 319 -9.52 9.80 5.80
CA LYS A 319 -9.39 10.79 4.70
C LYS A 319 -8.32 10.42 3.68
N ILE A 320 -7.29 9.67 4.08
CA ILE A 320 -6.22 9.19 3.19
C ILE A 320 -6.51 7.75 2.75
N ALA A 321 -7.00 6.90 3.66
CA ALA A 321 -7.23 5.48 3.40
C ALA A 321 -8.36 5.23 2.40
N VAL A 322 -9.47 5.98 2.47
CA VAL A 322 -10.63 5.79 1.58
C VAL A 322 -10.28 6.13 0.12
N PRO A 323 -9.68 7.29 -0.22
CA PRO A 323 -9.26 7.57 -1.58
C PRO A 323 -8.21 6.57 -2.11
N ALA A 324 -7.25 6.16 -1.27
CA ALA A 324 -6.25 5.15 -1.64
C ALA A 324 -6.90 3.79 -1.95
N ALA A 325 -7.86 3.37 -1.12
CA ALA A 325 -8.63 2.16 -1.36
C ALA A 325 -9.46 2.26 -2.65
N SER A 326 -10.13 3.39 -2.87
CA SER A 326 -10.93 3.60 -4.09
C SER A 326 -10.08 3.51 -5.36
N MET A 327 -8.88 4.09 -5.35
CA MET A 327 -7.96 4.03 -6.49
C MET A 327 -7.53 2.59 -6.79
N LEU A 328 -7.12 1.83 -5.78
CA LEU A 328 -6.70 0.44 -5.94
C LEU A 328 -7.87 -0.47 -6.34
N CYS A 329 -9.05 -0.27 -5.74
CA CYS A 329 -10.25 -1.04 -6.09
C CYS A 329 -10.66 -0.80 -7.55
N LEU A 330 -10.65 0.43 -8.04
CA LEU A 330 -10.98 0.73 -9.44
C LEU A 330 -10.01 0.05 -10.41
N GLU A 331 -8.72 0.01 -10.08
CA GLU A 331 -7.71 -0.70 -10.88
C GLU A 331 -8.01 -2.21 -10.93
N TRP A 332 -8.17 -2.86 -9.78
CA TRP A 332 -8.40 -4.31 -9.71
C TRP A 332 -9.77 -4.72 -10.29
N TRP A 333 -10.80 -3.92 -10.04
CA TRP A 333 -12.14 -4.19 -10.58
C TRP A 333 -12.17 -4.06 -12.11
N ALA A 334 -11.35 -3.17 -12.68
CA ALA A 334 -11.25 -3.06 -14.14
C ALA A 334 -10.78 -4.37 -14.80
N TYR A 335 -9.84 -5.09 -14.19
CA TYR A 335 -9.41 -6.40 -14.69
C TYR A 335 -10.53 -7.45 -14.63
N GLU A 336 -11.29 -7.50 -13.54
CA GLU A 336 -12.43 -8.42 -13.41
C GLU A 336 -13.54 -8.09 -14.42
N VAL A 337 -13.82 -6.82 -14.65
CA VAL A 337 -14.77 -6.39 -15.69
C VAL A 337 -14.30 -6.82 -17.07
N LEU A 338 -12.99 -6.75 -17.38
CA LEU A 338 -12.45 -7.25 -18.65
C LEU A 338 -12.68 -8.76 -18.83
N VAL A 339 -12.48 -9.55 -17.77
CA VAL A 339 -12.76 -10.99 -17.77
C VAL A 339 -14.24 -11.24 -18.05
N VAL A 340 -15.15 -10.52 -17.40
CA VAL A 340 -16.60 -10.64 -17.62
C VAL A 340 -16.97 -10.26 -19.05
N ILE A 341 -16.48 -9.13 -19.56
CA ILE A 341 -16.76 -8.66 -20.94
C ILE A 341 -16.26 -9.69 -21.98
N SER A 342 -15.15 -10.38 -21.72
CA SER A 342 -14.63 -11.39 -22.64
C SER A 342 -15.60 -12.57 -22.86
N GLY A 343 -16.48 -12.82 -21.88
CA GLY A 343 -17.55 -13.82 -21.98
C GLY A 343 -18.69 -13.47 -22.96
N PHE A 344 -18.79 -12.22 -23.39
CA PHE A 344 -19.78 -11.76 -24.40
C PHE A 344 -19.25 -11.75 -25.83
N LEU A 345 -18.00 -12.14 -26.05
CA LEU A 345 -17.39 -12.21 -27.38
C LEU A 345 -17.85 -13.48 -28.15
N SER A 346 -17.62 -13.50 -29.47
CA SER A 346 -18.10 -14.53 -30.39
C SER A 346 -17.71 -15.98 -30.02
N ASN A 347 -16.60 -16.18 -29.30
CA ASN A 347 -16.17 -17.49 -28.77
C ASN A 347 -15.88 -17.37 -27.25
N PRO A 348 -16.91 -17.33 -26.38
CA PRO A 348 -16.77 -16.99 -24.97
C PRO A 348 -15.73 -17.82 -24.22
N LYS A 349 -15.73 -19.14 -24.42
CA LYS A 349 -14.80 -20.05 -23.72
C LYS A 349 -13.33 -19.79 -24.08
N LEU A 350 -13.05 -19.59 -25.37
CA LEU A 350 -11.69 -19.32 -25.85
C LEU A 350 -11.23 -17.92 -25.40
N GLN A 351 -12.08 -16.90 -25.58
CA GLN A 351 -11.74 -15.53 -25.25
C GLN A 351 -11.53 -15.32 -23.74
N ALA A 352 -12.40 -15.87 -22.90
CA ALA A 352 -12.23 -15.83 -21.46
C ALA A 352 -10.94 -16.55 -21.01
N GLY A 353 -10.60 -17.68 -21.63
CA GLY A 353 -9.34 -18.37 -21.35
C GLY A 353 -8.11 -17.53 -21.73
N VAL A 354 -8.12 -16.88 -22.90
CA VAL A 354 -7.02 -16.00 -23.33
C VAL A 354 -6.88 -14.80 -22.39
N VAL A 355 -8.00 -14.14 -22.04
CA VAL A 355 -7.97 -12.99 -21.11
C VAL A 355 -7.46 -13.41 -19.74
N ALA A 356 -7.90 -14.55 -19.22
CA ALA A 356 -7.41 -15.06 -17.93
C ALA A 356 -5.88 -15.31 -17.93
N ILE A 357 -5.33 -15.88 -19.03
CA ILE A 357 -3.88 -16.04 -19.17
C ILE A 357 -3.18 -14.68 -19.23
N CYS A 358 -3.73 -13.72 -19.95
CA CYS A 358 -3.17 -12.36 -20.03
C CYS A 358 -3.15 -11.67 -18.64
N VAL A 359 -4.24 -11.75 -17.88
CA VAL A 359 -4.34 -11.17 -16.53
C VAL A 359 -3.35 -11.84 -15.57
N ASN A 360 -3.24 -13.17 -15.58
CA ASN A 360 -2.26 -13.88 -14.75
C ASN A 360 -0.82 -13.51 -15.12
N SER A 361 -0.52 -13.37 -16.42
CA SER A 361 0.81 -12.96 -16.88
C SER A 361 1.12 -11.51 -16.48
N GLU A 362 0.14 -10.63 -16.58
CA GLU A 362 0.23 -9.23 -16.14
C GLU A 362 0.50 -9.15 -14.64
N THR A 363 -0.23 -9.89 -13.81
CA THR A 363 -0.04 -9.94 -12.35
C THR A 363 1.40 -10.31 -11.97
N LEU A 364 2.01 -11.28 -12.66
CA LEU A 364 3.41 -11.64 -12.43
C LEU A 364 4.37 -10.50 -12.84
N LEU A 365 4.13 -9.89 -13.99
CA LEU A 365 4.94 -8.77 -14.46
C LEU A 365 4.81 -7.54 -13.55
N TYR A 366 3.60 -7.31 -13.00
CA TYR A 366 3.32 -6.21 -12.08
C TYR A 366 4.08 -6.31 -10.75
N THR A 367 4.58 -7.49 -10.36
CA THR A 367 5.39 -7.62 -9.13
C THR A 367 6.61 -6.71 -9.13
N ILE A 368 7.21 -6.44 -10.29
CA ILE A 368 8.41 -5.60 -10.44
C ILE A 368 8.06 -4.12 -10.25
N PRO A 369 7.19 -3.49 -11.08
CA PRO A 369 6.82 -2.10 -10.89
C PRO A 369 6.14 -1.85 -9.53
N GLY A 370 5.35 -2.79 -9.02
CA GLY A 370 4.72 -2.69 -7.70
C GLY A 370 5.74 -2.60 -6.56
N GLY A 371 6.79 -3.44 -6.59
CA GLY A 371 7.87 -3.38 -5.61
C GLY A 371 8.71 -2.11 -5.72
N MET A 372 8.95 -1.61 -6.94
CA MET A 372 9.63 -0.34 -7.16
C MET A 372 8.78 0.84 -6.67
N ALA A 373 7.48 0.86 -6.96
CA ALA A 373 6.56 1.89 -6.49
C ALA A 373 6.55 1.98 -4.96
N ALA A 374 6.51 0.84 -4.27
CA ALA A 374 6.56 0.76 -2.82
C ALA A 374 7.90 1.29 -2.24
N ALA A 375 9.03 1.00 -2.88
CA ALA A 375 10.33 1.52 -2.48
C ALA A 375 10.42 3.05 -2.65
N VAL A 376 9.92 3.57 -3.77
CA VAL A 376 9.89 5.02 -4.04
C VAL A 376 8.96 5.74 -3.08
N SER A 377 7.75 5.21 -2.83
CA SER A 377 6.80 5.76 -1.86
C SER A 377 7.45 5.90 -0.47
N THR A 378 8.17 4.85 -0.03
CA THR A 378 8.93 4.86 1.22
C THR A 378 10.01 5.94 1.24
N ARG A 379 10.79 6.07 0.16
CA ARG A 379 11.86 7.07 0.07
C ARG A 379 11.31 8.49 0.11
N VAL A 380 10.33 8.77 -0.75
CA VAL A 380 9.72 10.11 -0.87
C VAL A 380 9.03 10.52 0.44
N SER A 381 8.24 9.64 1.04
CA SER A 381 7.55 9.94 2.29
C SER A 381 8.52 10.18 3.45
N ASN A 382 9.60 9.40 3.55
CA ASN A 382 10.63 9.60 4.58
C ASN A 382 11.39 10.92 4.41
N GLU A 383 11.75 11.32 3.18
CA GLU A 383 12.45 12.58 2.93
C GLU A 383 11.54 13.79 3.14
N LEU A 384 10.27 13.70 2.76
CA LEU A 384 9.28 14.75 3.06
C LEU A 384 9.07 14.91 4.56
N GLY A 385 8.99 13.79 5.30
CA GLY A 385 8.89 13.82 6.75
C GLY A 385 10.14 14.43 7.42
N ALA A 386 11.32 14.18 6.86
CA ALA A 386 12.57 14.78 7.32
C ALA A 386 12.73 16.28 6.96
N GLY A 387 11.78 16.87 6.24
CA GLY A 387 11.86 18.25 5.79
C GLY A 387 12.83 18.49 4.63
N ASN A 388 13.13 17.44 3.85
CA ASN A 388 14.06 17.47 2.73
C ASN A 388 13.35 17.35 1.36
N PRO A 389 12.60 18.37 0.91
CA PRO A 389 11.84 18.30 -0.34
C PRO A 389 12.71 18.08 -1.59
N GLU A 390 13.94 18.60 -1.59
CA GLU A 390 14.88 18.42 -2.70
C GLU A 390 15.29 16.95 -2.85
N ALA A 391 15.58 16.25 -1.74
CA ALA A 391 15.90 14.83 -1.74
C ALA A 391 14.70 14.00 -2.18
N ALA A 392 13.47 14.36 -1.75
CA ALA A 392 12.23 13.73 -2.20
C ALA A 392 12.03 13.90 -3.71
N HIS A 393 12.26 15.08 -4.25
CA HIS A 393 12.23 15.33 -5.69
C HIS A 393 13.32 14.54 -6.45
N GLY A 394 14.51 14.41 -5.86
CA GLY A 394 15.60 13.59 -6.37
C GLY A 394 15.18 12.12 -6.49
N ALA A 395 14.63 11.56 -5.42
CA ALA A 395 14.12 10.18 -5.37
C ALA A 395 13.02 9.95 -6.42
N ALA A 396 12.06 10.85 -6.54
CA ALA A 396 11.00 10.77 -7.54
C ALA A 396 11.52 10.88 -8.99
N ARG A 397 12.61 11.62 -9.22
CA ARG A 397 13.27 11.73 -10.54
C ARG A 397 13.93 10.42 -10.93
N VAL A 398 14.72 9.83 -10.02
CA VAL A 398 15.36 8.52 -10.22
C VAL A 398 14.31 7.46 -10.50
N ALA A 399 13.22 7.44 -9.73
CA ALA A 399 12.13 6.51 -9.93
C ALA A 399 11.50 6.58 -11.33
N ARG A 400 11.28 7.79 -11.84
CA ARG A 400 10.75 7.96 -13.21
C ARG A 400 11.69 7.40 -14.28
N VAL A 401 12.99 7.58 -14.10
CA VAL A 401 13.98 7.01 -15.04
C VAL A 401 13.97 5.49 -14.96
N LEU A 402 13.96 4.91 -13.76
CA LEU A 402 13.88 3.45 -13.57
C LEU A 402 12.61 2.87 -14.19
N ALA A 403 11.45 3.50 -13.96
CA ALA A 403 10.17 3.08 -14.55
C ALA A 403 10.18 3.14 -16.09
N LEU A 404 10.81 4.16 -16.68
CA LEU A 404 10.97 4.24 -18.13
C LEU A 404 11.93 3.16 -18.68
N MET A 405 12.98 2.84 -17.94
CA MET A 405 13.90 1.75 -18.31
C MET A 405 13.19 0.39 -18.25
N GLU A 406 12.41 0.14 -17.20
CA GLU A 406 11.60 -1.05 -17.05
C GLU A 406 10.58 -1.17 -18.17
N ALA A 407 9.79 -0.11 -18.45
CA ALA A 407 8.81 -0.10 -19.52
C ALA A 407 9.44 -0.41 -20.88
N ARG A 408 10.65 0.13 -21.16
CA ARG A 408 11.41 -0.18 -22.38
C ARG A 408 11.89 -1.63 -22.42
N ALA A 409 12.33 -2.18 -21.29
CA ALA A 409 12.75 -3.56 -21.20
C ALA A 409 11.58 -4.51 -21.45
N LEU A 410 10.43 -4.28 -20.78
CA LEU A 410 9.20 -5.02 -20.98
C LEU A 410 8.69 -4.93 -22.43
N TYR A 411 8.67 -3.73 -23.02
CA TYR A 411 8.31 -3.54 -24.42
C TYR A 411 9.19 -4.36 -25.37
N ARG A 412 10.53 -4.43 -25.12
CA ARG A 412 11.44 -5.24 -25.93
C ARG A 412 11.23 -6.74 -25.78
N ILE A 413 10.85 -7.21 -24.58
CA ILE A 413 10.54 -8.63 -24.29
C ILE A 413 9.20 -9.02 -24.91
N LEU A 414 8.19 -8.15 -24.78
CA LEU A 414 6.83 -8.39 -25.24
C LEU A 414 6.63 -8.13 -26.74
N GLN A 415 7.69 -7.76 -27.50
CA GLN A 415 7.55 -7.62 -28.96
C GLN A 415 7.03 -8.94 -29.59
N PRO A 416 6.00 -8.88 -30.45
CA PRO A 416 5.30 -10.06 -30.97
C PRO A 416 6.23 -11.12 -31.56
N ARG A 417 7.33 -10.71 -32.22
CA ARG A 417 8.31 -11.63 -32.80
C ARG A 417 9.09 -12.42 -31.74
N ARG A 418 9.39 -11.82 -30.58
CA ARG A 418 10.12 -12.47 -29.48
C ARG A 418 9.17 -13.33 -28.64
N LEU A 419 7.95 -12.87 -28.37
CA LEU A 419 6.92 -13.64 -27.70
C LEU A 419 6.60 -14.91 -28.50
N TRP A 420 6.49 -14.80 -29.82
CA TRP A 420 6.25 -15.97 -30.69
C TRP A 420 7.44 -16.96 -30.66
N MET A 421 8.70 -16.46 -30.62
CA MET A 421 9.88 -17.33 -30.45
C MET A 421 9.90 -18.01 -29.08
N LEU A 422 9.56 -17.31 -28.00
CA LEU A 422 9.51 -17.88 -26.65
C LEU A 422 8.37 -18.91 -26.53
N CYS A 423 7.19 -18.63 -27.06
CA CYS A 423 6.11 -19.60 -27.13
C CYS A 423 6.52 -20.82 -27.97
N LYS A 424 7.17 -20.63 -29.11
CA LYS A 424 7.64 -21.74 -29.96
C LYS A 424 8.67 -22.62 -29.24
N LEU A 425 9.61 -22.02 -28.49
CA LEU A 425 10.60 -22.75 -27.68
C LEU A 425 9.95 -23.52 -26.53
N CYS A 426 8.95 -22.95 -25.84
CA CYS A 426 8.21 -23.63 -24.79
C CYS A 426 7.33 -24.77 -25.32
N PHE A 427 6.74 -24.64 -26.52
CA PHE A 427 5.90 -25.69 -27.11
C PHE A 427 6.67 -26.73 -27.91
N GLN A 428 7.94 -26.52 -28.25
CA GLN A 428 8.79 -27.54 -28.88
C GLN A 428 9.50 -28.46 -27.88
N GLY A 429 9.38 -28.19 -26.56
CA GLY A 429 9.93 -28.99 -25.47
C GLY A 429 8.91 -29.94 -24.82
N PHE A 430 7.68 -29.99 -25.32
CA PHE A 430 6.63 -30.93 -24.99
C PHE A 430 6.21 -31.68 -26.29
#